data_55b726ce8c4d5e3bb5c0e61f48874b72
#
_entry.id   55b726ce8c4d5e3bb5c0e61f48874b72
#
_cell.length_a   1.000
_cell.length_b   1.000
_cell.length_c   1.000
_cell.angle_alpha   90.00
_cell.angle_beta   90.00
_cell.angle_gamma   90.00
#
_symmetry.space_group_name_H-M   'P 1'
#
loop_
_entity.id
_entity.type
_entity.pdbx_description
1 polymer ?
#
loop_
_entity_poly.entity_id
_entity_poly.type
_entity_poly.pdbx_seq_one_letter_code
_entity_poly.pdbx_strand_id
1 'polypeptide(L)'
;MFNKMRLKSALVEYKKRFIQTQWPDEKYKWEAVKCFKVNWDVNADDFAAMLTKALSQTGNLLASVNNFPAKMIIKFAEIAQEEVRAMFIELFDEGKDVYERIDSFKQKSNSLLERYGNGAAQHYQYENAICTYLWLRYPDKYYIYKLTEIKAVSNELESDYTFKKGAYADNIRNFFAFYNEICDELKQDEELKNMLASQITGTCYPDPELKTLTIDVGFFISRYLNKDESAPTSEEWWPTDYTPALSEIGRAHV
;
A
#
# COMPACT_ATOMS: atom_id res chain seq x y z
N MET A 1 12.53 7.66 17.19
CA MET A 1 11.88 8.95 17.56
C MET A 1 11.92 9.92 16.39
N PHE A 2 11.02 10.92 16.36
CA PHE A 2 10.97 11.96 15.33
C PHE A 2 10.58 13.32 15.95
N ASN A 3 10.72 14.40 15.19
CA ASN A 3 10.41 15.76 15.63
C ASN A 3 8.89 16.00 15.62
N LYS A 4 8.26 15.88 16.80
CA LYS A 4 6.80 16.05 16.98
C LYS A 4 6.31 17.47 16.62
N MET A 5 7.15 18.50 16.73
CA MET A 5 6.75 19.87 16.33
C MET A 5 6.57 19.97 14.82
N ARG A 6 7.43 19.30 14.05
CA ARG A 6 7.28 19.23 12.59
C ARG A 6 5.99 18.49 12.21
N LEU A 7 5.68 17.36 12.85
CA LEU A 7 4.40 16.67 12.62
C LEU A 7 3.21 17.59 12.95
N LYS A 8 3.23 18.31 14.07
CA LYS A 8 2.16 19.26 14.41
C LYS A 8 1.99 20.34 13.34
N SER A 9 3.08 20.90 12.83
CA SER A 9 3.03 21.89 11.74
C SER A 9 2.44 21.28 10.46
N ALA A 10 2.83 20.05 10.11
CA ALA A 10 2.28 19.32 8.98
C ALA A 10 0.77 19.06 9.13
N LEU A 11 0.33 18.70 10.34
CA LEU A 11 -1.09 18.45 10.62
C LEU A 11 -1.94 19.72 10.51
N VAL A 12 -1.40 20.89 10.85
CA VAL A 12 -2.10 22.17 10.63
C VAL A 12 -2.40 22.36 9.15
N GLU A 13 -1.42 22.13 8.26
CA GLU A 13 -1.61 22.27 6.81
C GLU A 13 -2.49 21.15 6.24
N TYR A 14 -2.36 19.91 6.73
CA TYR A 14 -3.22 18.79 6.36
C TYR A 14 -4.69 19.11 6.67
N LYS A 15 -5.00 19.54 7.88
CA LYS A 15 -6.37 19.88 8.31
C LYS A 15 -7.00 21.00 7.47
N LYS A 16 -6.24 22.04 7.11
CA LYS A 16 -6.72 23.12 6.23
C LYS A 16 -7.20 22.59 4.87
N ARG A 17 -6.55 21.56 4.34
CA ARG A 17 -6.83 21.00 3.01
C ARG A 17 -7.74 19.77 3.06
N PHE A 18 -7.99 19.21 4.23
CA PHE A 18 -8.62 17.90 4.38
C PHE A 18 -9.95 17.78 3.63
N ILE A 19 -10.90 18.66 3.90
CA ILE A 19 -12.26 18.58 3.33
C ILE A 19 -12.28 18.95 1.85
N GLN A 20 -11.48 19.95 1.44
CA GLN A 20 -11.58 20.54 0.10
C GLN A 20 -10.81 19.76 -0.97
N THR A 21 -9.69 19.15 -0.61
CA THR A 21 -8.79 18.48 -1.57
C THR A 21 -8.38 17.09 -1.10
N GLN A 22 -7.85 16.95 0.11
CA GLN A 22 -7.26 15.68 0.55
C GLN A 22 -8.30 14.55 0.59
N TRP A 23 -9.42 14.76 1.27
CA TRP A 23 -10.47 13.75 1.36
C TRP A 23 -11.09 13.40 0.00
N PRO A 24 -11.51 14.34 -0.85
CA PRO A 24 -12.04 14.01 -2.18
C PRO A 24 -11.09 13.16 -3.03
N ASP A 25 -9.79 13.45 -2.97
CA ASP A 25 -8.77 12.78 -3.77
C ASP A 25 -8.36 11.41 -3.19
N GLU A 26 -8.40 11.24 -1.86
CA GLU A 26 -7.79 10.11 -1.16
C GLU A 26 -8.76 9.17 -0.44
N LYS A 27 -10.05 9.51 -0.34
CA LYS A 27 -11.09 8.68 0.31
C LYS A 27 -11.15 7.24 -0.22
N TYR A 28 -10.71 7.03 -1.46
CA TYR A 28 -10.67 5.71 -2.07
C TYR A 28 -9.87 4.68 -1.24
N LYS A 29 -8.96 5.12 -0.37
CA LYS A 29 -8.24 4.24 0.55
C LYS A 29 -9.20 3.57 1.53
N TRP A 30 -10.10 4.34 2.14
CA TRP A 30 -11.14 3.80 3.05
C TRP A 30 -12.19 2.98 2.30
N GLU A 31 -12.51 3.38 1.08
CA GLU A 31 -13.42 2.62 0.19
C GLU A 31 -12.80 1.29 -0.23
N ALA A 32 -11.50 1.25 -0.55
CA ALA A 32 -10.76 0.03 -0.89
C ALA A 32 -10.76 -0.97 0.27
N VAL A 33 -10.49 -0.52 1.50
CA VAL A 33 -10.56 -1.38 2.70
C VAL A 33 -11.97 -1.93 2.87
N LYS A 34 -12.99 -1.09 2.77
CA LYS A 34 -14.40 -1.53 2.88
C LYS A 34 -14.76 -2.56 1.82
N CYS A 35 -14.40 -2.28 0.57
CA CYS A 35 -14.62 -3.19 -0.55
C CYS A 35 -13.95 -4.55 -0.33
N PHE A 36 -12.68 -4.54 0.07
CA PHE A 36 -11.94 -5.77 0.34
C PHE A 36 -12.61 -6.58 1.46
N LYS A 37 -12.89 -5.96 2.60
CA LYS A 37 -13.50 -6.65 3.76
C LYS A 37 -14.87 -7.26 3.47
N VAL A 38 -15.66 -6.62 2.62
CA VAL A 38 -17.01 -7.11 2.26
C VAL A 38 -16.94 -8.26 1.25
N ASN A 39 -15.95 -8.27 0.37
CA ASN A 39 -15.88 -9.22 -0.73
C ASN A 39 -14.86 -10.36 -0.52
N TRP A 40 -13.96 -10.22 0.46
CA TRP A 40 -12.97 -11.25 0.74
C TRP A 40 -13.63 -12.50 1.34
N ASP A 41 -13.48 -13.61 0.64
CA ASP A 41 -13.87 -14.94 1.12
C ASP A 41 -12.80 -15.96 0.70
N VAL A 42 -12.07 -16.48 1.68
CA VAL A 42 -11.01 -17.46 1.45
C VAL A 42 -11.55 -18.80 0.93
N ASN A 43 -12.83 -19.08 1.15
CA ASN A 43 -13.49 -20.34 0.75
C ASN A 43 -14.28 -20.18 -0.57
N ALA A 44 -14.19 -19.04 -1.25
CA ALA A 44 -14.90 -18.83 -2.52
C ALA A 44 -14.56 -19.94 -3.54
N ASP A 45 -15.57 -20.50 -4.19
CA ASP A 45 -15.39 -21.53 -5.23
C ASP A 45 -14.57 -21.00 -6.41
N ASP A 46 -14.88 -19.78 -6.86
CA ASP A 46 -14.08 -19.03 -7.83
C ASP A 46 -13.26 -17.96 -7.11
N PHE A 47 -12.05 -18.35 -6.70
CA PHE A 47 -11.16 -17.47 -5.96
C PHE A 47 -10.63 -16.29 -6.78
N ALA A 48 -10.45 -16.48 -8.11
CA ALA A 48 -10.02 -15.41 -9.01
C ALA A 48 -11.11 -14.34 -9.18
N ALA A 49 -12.37 -14.73 -9.33
CA ALA A 49 -13.49 -13.80 -9.38
C ALA A 49 -13.67 -13.07 -8.04
N MET A 50 -13.52 -13.77 -6.92
CA MET A 50 -13.53 -13.16 -5.59
C MET A 50 -12.42 -12.12 -5.44
N LEU A 51 -11.17 -12.44 -5.80
CA LEU A 51 -10.05 -11.49 -5.78
C LEU A 51 -10.32 -10.27 -6.67
N THR A 52 -10.82 -10.49 -7.88
CA THR A 52 -11.18 -9.40 -8.80
C THR A 52 -12.13 -8.43 -8.14
N LYS A 53 -13.16 -8.95 -7.46
CA LYS A 53 -14.16 -8.13 -6.76
C LYS A 53 -13.57 -7.46 -5.52
N ALA A 54 -12.81 -8.19 -4.71
CA ALA A 54 -12.20 -7.67 -3.48
C ALA A 54 -11.18 -6.55 -3.76
N LEU A 55 -10.44 -6.63 -4.88
CA LEU A 55 -9.42 -5.65 -5.26
C LEU A 55 -9.94 -4.54 -6.20
N SER A 56 -11.22 -4.53 -6.55
CA SER A 56 -11.78 -3.62 -7.58
C SER A 56 -11.67 -2.12 -7.23
N GLN A 57 -11.59 -1.77 -5.95
CA GLN A 57 -11.48 -0.38 -5.49
C GLN A 57 -10.06 0.04 -5.10
N THR A 58 -9.05 -0.79 -5.37
CA THR A 58 -7.66 -0.48 -4.98
C THR A 58 -7.00 0.59 -5.85
N GLY A 59 -7.51 0.82 -7.07
CA GLY A 59 -7.02 1.87 -7.96
C GLY A 59 -5.48 1.91 -8.05
N ASN A 60 -4.92 3.08 -7.84
CA ASN A 60 -3.46 3.33 -7.91
C ASN A 60 -2.63 2.64 -6.81
N LEU A 61 -3.25 2.02 -5.80
CA LEU A 61 -2.52 1.27 -4.77
C LEU A 61 -1.89 -0.01 -5.33
N LEU A 62 -2.60 -0.69 -6.24
CA LEU A 62 -2.19 -1.96 -6.85
C LEU A 62 -2.17 -1.91 -8.39
N ALA A 63 -2.15 -0.72 -8.97
CA ALA A 63 -1.98 -0.51 -10.41
C ALA A 63 -1.32 0.84 -10.68
N SER A 64 -0.39 0.88 -11.63
CA SER A 64 0.20 2.11 -12.17
C SER A 64 0.65 1.86 -13.61
N VAL A 65 1.20 2.87 -14.29
CA VAL A 65 1.53 2.80 -15.73
C VAL A 65 2.34 1.54 -16.13
N ASN A 66 3.27 1.11 -15.28
CA ASN A 66 4.15 -0.04 -15.56
C ASN A 66 4.16 -1.11 -14.46
N ASN A 67 3.20 -1.07 -13.54
CA ASN A 67 3.17 -1.97 -12.38
C ASN A 67 1.74 -2.43 -12.09
N PHE A 68 1.48 -3.72 -12.24
CA PHE A 68 0.13 -4.30 -12.23
C PHE A 68 -0.02 -5.45 -11.22
N PRO A 69 0.29 -5.27 -9.93
CA PRO A 69 0.23 -6.37 -8.96
C PRO A 69 -1.15 -7.01 -8.86
N ALA A 70 -2.24 -6.23 -8.80
CA ALA A 70 -3.59 -6.78 -8.75
C ALA A 70 -3.92 -7.65 -9.98
N LYS A 71 -3.65 -7.14 -11.18
CA LYS A 71 -3.89 -7.88 -12.42
C LYS A 71 -3.09 -9.17 -12.49
N MET A 72 -1.82 -9.15 -12.05
CA MET A 72 -0.96 -10.33 -12.11
C MET A 72 -1.39 -11.40 -11.09
N ILE A 73 -1.72 -11.02 -9.86
CA ILE A 73 -2.15 -12.02 -8.87
C ILE A 73 -3.49 -12.65 -9.23
N ILE A 74 -4.41 -11.87 -9.83
CA ILE A 74 -5.67 -12.39 -10.36
C ILE A 74 -5.40 -13.38 -11.49
N LYS A 75 -4.52 -13.04 -12.44
CA LYS A 75 -4.12 -13.94 -13.53
C LYS A 75 -3.50 -15.24 -13.01
N PHE A 76 -2.67 -15.17 -11.98
CA PHE A 76 -2.16 -16.38 -11.34
C PHE A 76 -3.26 -17.20 -10.66
N ALA A 77 -4.25 -16.54 -10.05
CA ALA A 77 -5.39 -17.23 -9.44
C ALA A 77 -6.30 -17.91 -10.50
N GLU A 78 -6.44 -17.34 -11.69
CA GLU A 78 -7.15 -17.99 -12.83
C GLU A 78 -6.49 -19.28 -13.28
N ILE A 79 -5.16 -19.40 -13.17
CA ILE A 79 -4.38 -20.54 -13.64
C ILE A 79 -4.10 -21.55 -12.54
N ALA A 80 -3.76 -21.07 -11.34
CA ALA A 80 -3.29 -21.86 -10.20
C ALA A 80 -4.03 -21.47 -8.91
N GLN A 81 -5.36 -21.54 -8.94
CA GLN A 81 -6.26 -21.02 -7.93
C GLN A 81 -5.87 -21.43 -6.49
N GLU A 82 -5.66 -22.72 -6.26
CA GLU A 82 -5.39 -23.25 -4.93
C GLU A 82 -4.00 -22.85 -4.40
N GLU A 83 -3.03 -22.68 -5.31
CA GLU A 83 -1.72 -22.19 -4.90
C GLU A 83 -1.79 -20.73 -4.45
N VAL A 84 -2.50 -19.87 -5.20
CA VAL A 84 -2.70 -18.46 -4.82
C VAL A 84 -3.54 -18.34 -3.54
N ARG A 85 -4.58 -19.16 -3.40
CA ARG A 85 -5.38 -19.26 -2.16
C ARG A 85 -4.48 -19.58 -0.97
N ALA A 86 -3.63 -20.59 -1.08
CA ALA A 86 -2.69 -20.99 -0.03
C ALA A 86 -1.67 -19.89 0.31
N MET A 87 -1.23 -19.11 -0.69
CA MET A 87 -0.36 -17.96 -0.47
C MET A 87 -1.04 -16.90 0.40
N PHE A 88 -2.30 -16.57 0.14
CA PHE A 88 -3.05 -15.62 0.96
C PHE A 88 -3.39 -16.16 2.35
N ILE A 89 -3.72 -17.45 2.49
CA ILE A 89 -3.92 -18.09 3.79
C ILE A 89 -2.66 -17.92 4.65
N GLU A 90 -1.48 -18.20 4.10
CA GLU A 90 -0.22 -18.04 4.81
C GLU A 90 0.11 -16.56 5.11
N LEU A 91 -0.10 -15.66 4.14
CA LEU A 91 0.13 -14.23 4.34
C LEU A 91 -0.71 -13.67 5.48
N PHE A 92 -1.94 -14.16 5.62
CA PHE A 92 -2.89 -13.69 6.63
C PHE A 92 -2.87 -14.50 7.94
N ASP A 93 -1.96 -15.46 8.08
CA ASP A 93 -1.77 -16.21 9.31
C ASP A 93 -1.00 -15.38 10.35
N GLU A 94 -1.76 -14.70 11.22
CA GLU A 94 -1.20 -13.84 12.28
C GLU A 94 -0.40 -14.60 13.36
N GLY A 95 -0.41 -15.94 13.33
CA GLY A 95 0.41 -16.78 14.20
C GLY A 95 1.88 -16.88 13.78
N LYS A 96 2.21 -16.40 12.56
CA LYS A 96 3.57 -16.41 12.00
C LYS A 96 4.18 -15.01 11.97
N ASP A 97 5.51 -14.95 11.95
CA ASP A 97 6.25 -13.69 11.78
C ASP A 97 5.86 -13.01 10.45
N VAL A 98 5.60 -11.71 10.49
CA VAL A 98 5.12 -10.95 9.33
C VAL A 98 6.16 -10.87 8.22
N TYR A 99 7.44 -10.81 8.56
CA TYR A 99 8.52 -10.68 7.58
C TYR A 99 8.74 -12.00 6.84
N GLU A 100 8.61 -13.14 7.54
CA GLU A 100 8.64 -14.47 6.95
C GLU A 100 7.45 -14.67 5.98
N ARG A 101 6.26 -14.21 6.37
CA ARG A 101 5.07 -14.27 5.51
C ARG A 101 5.21 -13.44 4.23
N ILE A 102 5.76 -12.23 4.34
CA ILE A 102 6.02 -11.36 3.20
C ILE A 102 7.06 -12.01 2.26
N ASP A 103 8.14 -12.51 2.79
CA ASP A 103 9.19 -13.16 2.00
C ASP A 103 8.69 -14.44 1.31
N SER A 104 7.96 -15.29 2.04
CA SER A 104 7.31 -16.49 1.50
C SER A 104 6.37 -16.17 0.34
N PHE A 105 5.53 -15.14 0.49
CA PHE A 105 4.61 -14.72 -0.57
C PHE A 105 5.36 -14.28 -1.83
N LYS A 106 6.44 -13.52 -1.67
CA LYS A 106 7.29 -13.07 -2.77
C LYS A 106 7.98 -14.23 -3.46
N GLN A 107 8.56 -15.19 -2.72
CA GLN A 107 9.20 -16.38 -3.27
C GLN A 107 8.22 -17.25 -4.05
N LYS A 108 7.01 -17.47 -3.53
CA LYS A 108 5.95 -18.21 -4.24
C LYS A 108 5.49 -17.49 -5.48
N SER A 109 5.45 -16.16 -5.48
CA SER A 109 5.15 -15.36 -6.67
C SER A 109 6.21 -15.52 -7.76
N ASN A 110 7.50 -15.62 -7.40
CA ASN A 110 8.57 -15.98 -8.35
C ASN A 110 8.33 -17.36 -8.97
N SER A 111 8.00 -18.37 -8.16
CA SER A 111 7.71 -19.71 -8.66
C SER A 111 6.49 -19.77 -9.58
N LEU A 112 5.45 -18.96 -9.30
CA LEU A 112 4.31 -18.82 -10.20
C LEU A 112 4.70 -18.13 -11.52
N LEU A 113 5.55 -17.12 -11.47
CA LEU A 113 6.06 -16.44 -12.66
C LEU A 113 6.86 -17.40 -13.56
N GLU A 114 7.75 -18.19 -12.98
CA GLU A 114 8.55 -19.19 -13.71
C GLU A 114 7.67 -20.23 -14.44
N ARG A 115 6.61 -20.69 -13.77
CA ARG A 115 5.73 -21.73 -14.33
C ARG A 115 4.64 -21.20 -15.27
N TYR A 116 4.09 -20.03 -14.98
CA TYR A 116 2.87 -19.53 -15.61
C TYR A 116 2.98 -18.10 -16.18
N GLY A 117 4.17 -17.50 -16.13
CA GLY A 117 4.37 -16.10 -16.52
C GLY A 117 4.21 -15.80 -18.01
N ASN A 118 4.28 -16.84 -18.90
CA ASN A 118 4.11 -16.68 -20.34
C ASN A 118 4.94 -15.53 -20.95
N GLY A 119 6.22 -15.41 -20.54
CA GLY A 119 7.11 -14.34 -21.00
C GLY A 119 7.00 -13.02 -20.24
N ALA A 120 6.17 -12.92 -19.21
CA ALA A 120 6.17 -11.75 -18.34
C ALA A 120 7.51 -11.60 -17.63
N ALA A 121 8.08 -10.38 -17.63
CA ALA A 121 9.39 -10.11 -17.04
C ALA A 121 9.39 -10.12 -15.49
N GLN A 122 8.23 -9.92 -14.86
CA GLN A 122 8.13 -9.83 -13.41
C GLN A 122 6.71 -10.13 -12.90
N HIS A 123 6.62 -10.57 -11.64
CA HIS A 123 5.34 -10.93 -10.99
C HIS A 123 4.64 -9.74 -10.30
N TYR A 124 5.31 -8.60 -10.14
CA TYR A 124 4.84 -7.38 -9.45
C TYR A 124 4.47 -7.54 -7.96
N GLN A 125 4.63 -8.73 -7.36
CA GLN A 125 4.33 -8.98 -5.96
C GLN A 125 5.57 -8.69 -5.10
N TYR A 126 5.85 -7.41 -4.88
CA TYR A 126 6.92 -6.93 -4.02
C TYR A 126 6.35 -6.39 -2.70
N GLU A 127 7.20 -5.95 -1.81
CA GLU A 127 6.85 -5.51 -0.45
C GLU A 127 5.72 -4.49 -0.42
N ASN A 128 5.68 -3.59 -1.40
CA ASN A 128 4.60 -2.60 -1.53
C ASN A 128 3.23 -3.28 -1.72
N ALA A 129 3.11 -4.18 -2.70
CA ALA A 129 1.87 -4.88 -2.98
C ALA A 129 1.46 -5.81 -1.83
N ILE A 130 2.41 -6.54 -1.28
CA ILE A 130 2.16 -7.51 -0.19
C ILE A 130 1.71 -6.78 1.09
N CYS A 131 2.37 -5.68 1.47
CA CYS A 131 1.93 -4.86 2.59
C CYS A 131 0.56 -4.20 2.33
N THR A 132 0.22 -3.89 1.06
CA THR A 132 -1.12 -3.42 0.71
C THR A 132 -2.17 -4.50 0.97
N TYR A 133 -1.91 -5.77 0.64
CA TYR A 133 -2.83 -6.88 0.97
C TYR A 133 -2.99 -7.06 2.48
N LEU A 134 -1.91 -6.97 3.24
CA LEU A 134 -1.94 -7.02 4.71
C LEU A 134 -2.80 -5.89 5.30
N TRP A 135 -2.62 -4.66 4.82
CA TRP A 135 -3.43 -3.52 5.23
C TRP A 135 -4.90 -3.67 4.84
N LEU A 136 -5.22 -4.11 3.63
CA LEU A 136 -6.61 -4.36 3.22
C LEU A 136 -7.30 -5.39 4.12
N ARG A 137 -6.60 -6.43 4.54
CA ARG A 137 -7.14 -7.50 5.40
C ARG A 137 -7.22 -7.08 6.87
N TYR A 138 -6.18 -6.41 7.37
CA TYR A 138 -6.00 -5.99 8.75
C TYR A 138 -5.68 -4.49 8.82
N PRO A 139 -6.65 -3.62 8.44
CA PRO A 139 -6.44 -2.17 8.34
C PRO A 139 -6.13 -1.52 9.69
N ASP A 140 -6.48 -2.17 10.79
CA ASP A 140 -6.21 -1.69 12.15
C ASP A 140 -4.80 -2.08 12.66
N LYS A 141 -4.03 -2.81 11.85
CA LYS A 141 -2.73 -3.33 12.26
C LYS A 141 -1.60 -2.91 11.33
N TYR A 142 -1.80 -2.93 10.02
CA TYR A 142 -0.76 -2.74 9.02
C TYR A 142 -0.89 -1.41 8.26
N TYR A 143 0.16 -1.09 7.51
CA TYR A 143 0.27 0.09 6.67
C TYR A 143 0.72 -0.28 5.26
N ILE A 144 0.49 0.59 4.28
CA ILE A 144 1.00 0.46 2.92
C ILE A 144 2.48 0.88 2.90
N TYR A 145 3.36 -0.03 2.48
CA TYR A 145 4.80 0.22 2.40
C TYR A 145 5.18 0.85 1.06
N LYS A 146 5.76 2.06 1.07
CA LYS A 146 6.36 2.74 -0.08
C LYS A 146 7.66 3.41 0.33
N LEU A 147 8.79 2.80 0.00
CA LEU A 147 10.10 3.21 0.50
C LEU A 147 10.45 4.68 0.23
N THR A 148 10.14 5.18 -0.97
CA THR A 148 10.40 6.59 -1.35
C THR A 148 9.58 7.56 -0.51
N GLU A 149 8.30 7.27 -0.31
CA GLU A 149 7.39 8.05 0.53
C GLU A 149 7.84 8.05 1.99
N ILE A 150 8.17 6.86 2.52
CA ILE A 150 8.64 6.70 3.89
C ILE A 150 9.93 7.49 4.15
N LYS A 151 10.89 7.46 3.20
CA LYS A 151 12.12 8.27 3.29
C LYS A 151 11.83 9.76 3.30
N ALA A 152 10.92 10.23 2.46
CA ALA A 152 10.52 11.63 2.45
C ALA A 152 9.88 12.06 3.78
N VAL A 153 8.97 11.25 4.33
CA VAL A 153 8.37 11.49 5.65
C VAL A 153 9.42 11.48 6.76
N SER A 154 10.34 10.50 6.73
CA SER A 154 11.42 10.40 7.72
C SER A 154 12.32 11.64 7.71
N ASN A 155 12.67 12.13 6.54
CA ASN A 155 13.49 13.34 6.38
C ASN A 155 12.73 14.59 6.85
N GLU A 156 11.46 14.75 6.43
CA GLU A 156 10.65 15.91 6.81
C GLU A 156 10.42 15.99 8.31
N LEU A 157 10.20 14.85 8.95
CA LEU A 157 10.00 14.77 10.39
C LEU A 157 11.31 14.65 11.19
N GLU A 158 12.48 14.76 10.54
CA GLU A 158 13.80 14.62 11.19
C GLU A 158 13.87 13.35 12.07
N SER A 159 13.51 12.23 11.49
CA SER A 159 13.40 10.96 12.20
C SER A 159 14.74 10.24 12.34
N ASP A 160 14.96 9.55 13.45
CA ASP A 160 16.12 8.67 13.68
C ASP A 160 16.00 7.33 12.91
N TYR A 161 14.85 7.05 12.30
CA TYR A 161 14.66 5.82 11.55
C TYR A 161 15.43 5.85 10.24
N THR A 162 16.13 4.77 9.93
CA THR A 162 16.94 4.64 8.70
C THR A 162 16.36 3.60 7.76
N PHE A 163 16.41 3.90 6.46
CA PHE A 163 15.88 3.03 5.41
C PHE A 163 16.95 2.83 4.34
N LYS A 164 17.42 1.59 4.17
CA LYS A 164 18.54 1.23 3.29
C LYS A 164 18.07 0.45 2.07
N LYS A 165 18.68 0.66 0.89
CA LYS A 165 18.42 -0.14 -0.30
C LYS A 165 18.75 -1.61 -0.02
N GLY A 166 17.82 -2.52 -0.34
CA GLY A 166 18.01 -3.98 -0.18
C GLY A 166 17.76 -4.55 1.22
N ALA A 167 17.64 -3.72 2.25
CA ALA A 167 17.37 -4.18 3.64
C ALA A 167 15.85 -4.27 3.90
N TYR A 168 15.13 -5.09 3.15
CA TYR A 168 13.67 -5.07 3.12
C TYR A 168 13.01 -5.36 4.47
N ALA A 169 13.43 -6.41 5.18
CA ALA A 169 12.85 -6.76 6.48
C ALA A 169 13.10 -5.67 7.53
N ASP A 170 14.31 -5.12 7.59
CA ASP A 170 14.65 -4.04 8.52
C ASP A 170 13.91 -2.74 8.17
N ASN A 171 13.78 -2.43 6.88
CA ASN A 171 13.02 -1.28 6.41
C ASN A 171 11.54 -1.40 6.80
N ILE A 172 10.91 -2.56 6.64
CA ILE A 172 9.51 -2.78 7.01
C ILE A 172 9.35 -2.70 8.53
N ARG A 173 10.28 -3.27 9.30
CA ARG A 173 10.28 -3.18 10.77
C ARG A 173 10.37 -1.73 11.24
N ASN A 174 11.33 -0.98 10.71
CA ASN A 174 11.51 0.43 11.02
C ASN A 174 10.30 1.25 10.59
N PHE A 175 9.72 0.95 9.42
CA PHE A 175 8.52 1.61 8.92
C PHE A 175 7.31 1.41 9.84
N PHE A 176 7.03 0.17 10.24
CA PHE A 176 5.91 -0.09 11.14
C PHE A 176 6.10 0.59 12.50
N ALA A 177 7.32 0.58 13.05
CA ALA A 177 7.61 1.30 14.29
C ALA A 177 7.44 2.81 14.14
N PHE A 178 7.98 3.39 13.08
CA PHE A 178 7.88 4.82 12.79
C PHE A 178 6.42 5.28 12.59
N TYR A 179 5.66 4.54 11.77
CA TYR A 179 4.27 4.91 11.51
C TYR A 179 3.36 4.63 12.71
N ASN A 180 3.69 3.69 13.59
CA ASN A 180 3.01 3.55 14.87
C ASN A 180 3.22 4.77 15.77
N GLU A 181 4.44 5.30 15.86
CA GLU A 181 4.70 6.54 16.61
C GLU A 181 3.92 7.74 16.05
N ILE A 182 3.83 7.87 14.70
CA ILE A 182 3.00 8.92 14.07
C ILE A 182 1.53 8.70 14.42
N CYS A 183 1.02 7.48 14.27
CA CYS A 183 -0.37 7.12 14.56
C CYS A 183 -0.75 7.45 16.01
N ASP A 184 0.15 7.19 16.97
CA ASP A 184 -0.07 7.50 18.38
C ASP A 184 -0.21 9.01 18.63
N GLU A 185 0.50 9.85 17.87
CA GLU A 185 0.30 11.31 17.92
C GLU A 185 -1.03 11.73 17.28
N LEU A 186 -1.44 11.11 16.15
CA LEU A 186 -2.72 11.38 15.52
C LEU A 186 -3.90 11.03 16.43
N LYS A 187 -3.79 9.95 17.21
CA LYS A 187 -4.81 9.54 18.19
C LYS A 187 -5.06 10.57 19.29
N GLN A 188 -4.11 11.49 19.52
CA GLN A 188 -4.26 12.59 20.49
C GLN A 188 -4.93 13.84 19.87
N ASP A 189 -5.08 13.91 18.55
CA ASP A 189 -5.68 15.06 17.86
C ASP A 189 -7.20 14.87 17.70
N GLU A 190 -7.97 15.36 18.68
CA GLU A 190 -9.43 15.23 18.67
C GLU A 190 -10.09 15.94 17.48
N GLU A 191 -9.53 17.08 17.05
CA GLU A 191 -10.04 17.81 15.89
C GLU A 191 -9.91 16.95 14.62
N LEU A 192 -8.74 16.36 14.40
CA LEU A 192 -8.48 15.51 13.24
C LEU A 192 -9.39 14.28 13.23
N LYS A 193 -9.59 13.62 14.39
CA LYS A 193 -10.52 12.50 14.54
C LYS A 193 -11.95 12.88 14.18
N ASN A 194 -12.42 14.03 14.68
CA ASN A 194 -13.76 14.53 14.37
C ASN A 194 -13.91 14.91 12.89
N MET A 195 -12.87 15.48 12.27
CA MET A 195 -12.86 15.76 10.84
C MET A 195 -13.01 14.47 10.02
N LEU A 196 -12.23 13.42 10.32
CA LEU A 196 -12.36 12.13 9.65
C LEU A 196 -13.76 11.53 9.85
N ALA A 197 -14.23 11.47 11.09
CA ALA A 197 -15.52 10.90 11.44
C ALA A 197 -16.68 11.59 10.68
N SER A 198 -16.58 12.91 10.45
CA SER A 198 -17.59 13.66 9.70
C SER A 198 -17.65 13.31 8.21
N GLN A 199 -16.60 12.73 7.66
CA GLN A 199 -16.49 12.38 6.24
C GLN A 199 -16.76 10.90 5.97
N ILE A 200 -16.60 10.01 6.96
CA ILE A 200 -16.83 8.58 6.81
C ILE A 200 -18.30 8.30 6.47
N THR A 201 -18.51 7.59 5.38
CA THR A 201 -19.84 7.14 4.92
C THR A 201 -19.96 5.62 4.95
N GLY A 202 -21.12 5.08 4.61
CA GLY A 202 -21.36 3.63 4.54
C GLY A 202 -20.48 2.89 3.52
N THR A 203 -19.89 3.61 2.55
CA THR A 203 -18.97 3.06 1.55
C THR A 203 -17.52 3.00 2.04
N CYS A 204 -17.21 3.66 3.16
CA CYS A 204 -15.88 3.73 3.75
C CYS A 204 -15.72 2.75 4.93
N TYR A 205 -14.49 2.31 5.17
CA TYR A 205 -14.09 1.67 6.41
C TYR A 205 -13.96 2.74 7.51
N PRO A 206 -14.43 2.50 8.76
CA PRO A 206 -14.44 3.55 9.79
C PRO A 206 -13.07 3.96 10.34
N ASP A 207 -12.01 3.15 10.12
CA ASP A 207 -10.63 3.39 10.54
C ASP A 207 -10.45 3.68 12.04
N PRO A 208 -10.97 2.83 12.95
CA PRO A 208 -10.99 3.12 14.39
C PRO A 208 -9.60 3.25 14.99
N GLU A 209 -8.59 2.61 14.40
CA GLU A 209 -7.20 2.67 14.84
C GLU A 209 -6.38 3.75 14.09
N LEU A 210 -7.01 4.53 13.21
CA LEU A 210 -6.41 5.62 12.44
C LEU A 210 -5.19 5.22 11.58
N LYS A 211 -5.08 3.94 11.22
CA LYS A 211 -3.96 3.44 10.41
C LYS A 211 -4.04 3.95 8.98
N THR A 212 -5.24 3.94 8.38
CA THR A 212 -5.46 4.49 7.03
C THR A 212 -5.25 6.00 7.02
N LEU A 213 -5.72 6.71 8.05
CA LEU A 213 -5.43 8.14 8.21
C LEU A 213 -3.93 8.41 8.35
N THR A 214 -3.20 7.57 9.07
CA THR A 214 -1.74 7.69 9.20
C THR A 214 -1.03 7.51 7.85
N ILE A 215 -1.47 6.55 7.02
CA ILE A 215 -0.99 6.39 5.65
C ILE A 215 -1.24 7.67 4.84
N ASP A 216 -2.43 8.23 4.95
CA ASP A 216 -2.81 9.43 4.20
C ASP A 216 -2.04 10.68 4.62
N VAL A 217 -1.83 10.87 5.93
CA VAL A 217 -0.98 11.93 6.47
C VAL A 217 0.48 11.77 6.00
N GLY A 218 1.01 10.54 5.99
CA GLY A 218 2.34 10.25 5.45
C GLY A 218 2.45 10.60 3.97
N PHE A 219 1.45 10.22 3.18
CA PHE A 219 1.34 10.59 1.78
C PHE A 219 1.33 12.13 1.59
N PHE A 220 0.52 12.84 2.36
CA PHE A 220 0.47 14.30 2.34
C PHE A 220 1.83 14.94 2.66
N ILE A 221 2.50 14.50 3.73
CA ILE A 221 3.83 15.01 4.11
C ILE A 221 4.82 14.79 2.98
N SER A 222 4.84 13.59 2.39
CA SER A 222 5.78 13.24 1.33
C SER A 222 5.58 14.04 0.03
N ARG A 223 4.36 14.51 -0.24
CA ARG A 223 3.99 15.14 -1.51
C ARG A 223 3.87 16.66 -1.44
N TYR A 224 3.39 17.20 -0.35
CA TYR A 224 3.01 18.61 -0.27
C TYR A 224 3.96 19.46 0.58
N LEU A 225 4.69 18.88 1.52
CA LEU A 225 5.65 19.63 2.33
C LEU A 225 7.07 19.59 1.76
N ASN A 226 7.45 18.56 1.00
CA ASN A 226 8.74 18.45 0.31
C ASN A 226 8.74 19.08 -1.10
N LYS A 227 7.90 20.07 -1.38
CA LYS A 227 8.00 20.82 -2.63
C LYS A 227 9.12 21.86 -2.55
N ASP A 228 10.36 21.42 -2.69
CA ASP A 228 11.31 22.15 -3.51
C ASP A 228 10.78 22.12 -4.96
N GLU A 229 10.71 23.25 -5.64
CA GLU A 229 10.02 23.46 -6.92
C GLU A 229 10.57 22.64 -8.12
N SER A 230 11.35 21.58 -7.87
CA SER A 230 11.97 20.69 -8.85
C SER A 230 11.55 19.21 -8.77
N ALA A 231 10.47 18.89 -8.02
CA ALA A 231 10.01 17.50 -7.96
C ALA A 231 9.35 17.08 -9.28
N PRO A 232 9.76 15.97 -9.92
CA PRO A 232 9.20 15.50 -11.17
C PRO A 232 7.71 15.21 -11.03
N THR A 233 6.96 15.55 -12.08
CA THR A 233 5.55 15.21 -12.25
C THR A 233 5.37 13.68 -12.17
N SER A 234 4.18 13.22 -11.88
CA SER A 234 3.77 11.83 -11.57
C SER A 234 4.27 10.71 -12.50
N GLU A 235 5.05 11.01 -13.52
CA GLU A 235 5.57 10.07 -14.52
C GLU A 235 6.97 9.49 -14.22
N GLU A 236 7.74 10.03 -13.24
CA GLU A 236 9.16 9.64 -13.00
C GLU A 236 9.39 8.82 -11.71
N TRP A 237 8.41 8.08 -11.20
CA TRP A 237 8.43 7.46 -9.85
C TRP A 237 8.99 6.05 -9.76
N TRP A 238 9.82 5.60 -10.73
CA TRP A 238 10.43 4.26 -10.66
C TRP A 238 11.94 4.36 -10.50
N PRO A 239 12.57 3.46 -9.71
CA PRO A 239 14.02 3.37 -9.70
C PRO A 239 14.51 3.11 -11.13
N THR A 240 15.35 3.97 -11.65
CA THR A 240 15.96 3.89 -12.99
C THR A 240 16.82 2.63 -13.22
N ASP A 241 16.94 1.75 -12.24
CA ASP A 241 17.67 0.48 -12.31
C ASP A 241 16.81 -0.67 -12.86
N TYR A 242 15.53 -0.46 -13.19
CA TYR A 242 14.67 -1.39 -13.89
C TYR A 242 14.31 -0.85 -15.27
N THR A 243 15.21 -0.96 -16.22
CA THR A 243 14.88 -0.82 -17.63
C THR A 243 14.43 -2.19 -18.15
N PRO A 244 13.13 -2.47 -18.30
CA PRO A 244 12.70 -3.59 -19.11
C PRO A 244 13.00 -3.24 -20.56
N ALA A 245 13.59 -4.15 -21.31
CA ALA A 245 13.67 -4.04 -22.74
C ALA A 245 12.24 -3.86 -23.30
N LEU A 246 11.90 -2.64 -23.72
CA LEU A 246 10.67 -2.31 -24.42
C LEU A 246 10.81 -2.80 -25.87
N SER A 247 10.65 -4.10 -26.10
CA SER A 247 10.35 -4.62 -27.43
C SER A 247 9.53 -5.89 -27.28
N GLU A 248 8.30 -5.87 -27.83
CA GLU A 248 7.43 -7.01 -28.11
C GLU A 248 6.20 -7.30 -27.20
N ILE A 249 5.50 -6.29 -26.66
CA ILE A 249 4.09 -6.51 -26.26
C ILE A 249 3.15 -5.54 -27.00
N GLY A 250 3.32 -5.38 -28.29
CA GLY A 250 2.53 -4.44 -29.09
C GLY A 250 2.19 -4.90 -30.50
N ARG A 251 2.13 -6.21 -30.78
CA ARG A 251 1.64 -6.72 -32.08
C ARG A 251 1.01 -8.10 -31.95
N ALA A 252 -0.23 -8.13 -31.49
CA ALA A 252 -1.18 -9.18 -31.86
C ALA A 252 -2.57 -8.67 -31.48
N HIS A 253 -3.23 -8.05 -32.47
CA HIS A 253 -4.65 -8.21 -32.81
C HIS A 253 -5.04 -7.06 -33.73
N VAL A 254 -4.92 -7.35 -35.00
CA VAL A 254 -5.88 -6.95 -36.05
C VAL A 254 -6.71 -8.18 -36.33
#